data_b49859377ca597452ae9966494a2fc1d
#
_entry.id   b49859377ca597452ae9966494a2fc1d
#
_cell.length_a   1.000
_cell.length_b   1.000
_cell.length_c   1.000
_cell.angle_alpha   90.00
_cell.angle_beta   90.00
_cell.angle_gamma   90.00
#
_symmetry.space_group_name_H-M   'P 1'
#
loop_
_entity.id
_entity.type
_entity.pdbx_description
1 polymer ?
#
loop_
_entity_poly.entity_id
_entity_poly.type
_entity_poly.pdbx_seq_one_letter_code
_entity_poly.pdbx_strand_id
1 'polypeptide(L)' 'MGDIHFVGTEDVIGAWNIQIDTDMGNIDVDDALGGKVKEDEDDCALSYTQKGKGGNLVIQTDSGDVSLDCR' A
#
# COMPACT_ATOMS: atom_id res chain seq x y z
N MET A 1 -14.18 6.55 3.52
CA MET A 1 -14.48 6.28 2.10
C MET A 1 -13.72 7.28 1.25
N GLY A 2 -13.00 6.79 0.27
CA GLY A 2 -12.20 7.65 -0.61
C GLY A 2 -10.99 6.88 -1.11
N ASP A 3 -10.53 7.26 -2.28
CA ASP A 3 -9.38 6.64 -2.91
C ASP A 3 -8.11 7.40 -2.55
N ILE A 4 -7.05 6.66 -2.32
CA ILE A 4 -5.74 7.23 -2.03
C ILE A 4 -4.80 6.85 -3.16
N HIS A 5 -4.18 7.84 -3.77
CA HIS A 5 -3.24 7.62 -4.85
C HIS A 5 -1.93 8.32 -4.52
N PHE A 6 -0.89 7.54 -4.37
CA PHE A 6 0.43 8.04 -4.03
C PHE A 6 1.39 7.75 -5.19
N VAL A 7 2.07 8.77 -5.68
CA VAL A 7 2.99 8.63 -6.81
C VAL A 7 4.36 9.15 -6.38
N GLY A 8 5.39 8.38 -6.65
CA GLY A 8 6.74 8.78 -6.35
C GLY A 8 7.74 7.98 -7.18
N THR A 9 9.02 8.17 -6.90
CA THR A 9 10.06 7.39 -7.57
C THR A 9 10.31 6.09 -6.80
N GLU A 10 10.74 5.06 -7.53
CA GLU A 10 11.10 3.79 -6.92
C GLU A 10 12.17 3.98 -5.83
N ASP A 11 13.15 4.85 -6.07
CA ASP A 11 14.22 5.11 -5.12
C ASP A 11 13.70 5.68 -3.79
N VAL A 12 12.65 6.48 -3.85
CA VAL A 12 12.07 7.11 -2.66
C VAL A 12 11.06 6.17 -2.00
N ILE A 13 10.07 5.73 -2.74
CA ILE A 13 8.99 4.91 -2.17
C ILE A 13 9.51 3.54 -1.76
N GLY A 14 10.38 2.96 -2.56
CA GLY A 14 10.95 1.64 -2.26
C GLY A 14 11.84 1.61 -1.02
N ALA A 15 12.30 2.78 -0.56
CA ALA A 15 13.13 2.87 0.64
C ALA A 15 12.32 3.05 1.92
N TRP A 16 11.02 3.21 1.84
CA TRP A 16 10.18 3.47 3.00
C TRP A 16 9.62 2.18 3.62
N ASN A 17 9.34 2.24 4.92
CA ASN A 17 8.48 1.25 5.55
C ASN A 17 7.03 1.62 5.26
N ILE A 18 6.30 0.75 4.61
CA ILE A 18 4.94 1.04 4.21
C ILE A 18 4.01 -0.02 4.79
N GLN A 19 2.92 0.44 5.39
CA GLN A 19 1.86 -0.43 5.87
C GLN A 19 0.53 0.13 5.43
N ILE A 20 -0.22 -0.65 4.66
CA ILE A 20 -1.52 -0.25 4.14
C ILE A 20 -2.53 -1.30 4.56
N ASP A 21 -3.62 -0.84 5.17
CA ASP A 21 -4.73 -1.71 5.56
C ASP A 21 -6.04 -1.14 5.02
N THR A 22 -6.84 -1.98 4.39
CA THR A 22 -8.19 -1.60 3.97
C THR A 22 -9.15 -2.75 4.26
N ASP A 23 -10.30 -2.43 4.85
CA ASP A 23 -11.31 -3.44 5.14
C ASP A 23 -12.11 -3.81 3.91
N MET A 24 -12.48 -2.82 3.10
CA MET A 24 -13.25 -3.04 1.88
C MET A 24 -12.71 -2.14 0.78
N GLY A 25 -11.94 -2.69 -0.11
CA GLY A 25 -11.34 -1.93 -1.19
C GLY A 25 -10.21 -2.70 -1.82
N ASN A 26 -9.48 -2.06 -2.69
CA ASN A 26 -8.37 -2.68 -3.39
C ASN A 26 -7.06 -1.97 -3.08
N ILE A 27 -5.99 -2.74 -3.11
CA ILE A 27 -4.64 -2.20 -3.01
C ILE A 27 -3.92 -2.51 -4.32
N ASP A 28 -3.48 -1.48 -5.00
CA ASP A 28 -2.75 -1.61 -6.26
C ASP A 28 -1.38 -1.00 -6.08
N VAL A 29 -0.35 -1.83 -6.20
CA VAL A 29 1.02 -1.42 -5.95
C VAL A 29 1.86 -1.73 -7.17
N ASP A 30 2.68 -0.77 -7.59
CA ASP A 30 3.58 -0.96 -8.73
C ASP A 30 4.53 -2.14 -8.48
N ASP A 31 4.76 -2.95 -9.51
CA ASP A 31 5.63 -4.11 -9.42
C ASP A 31 7.07 -3.77 -9.06
N ALA A 32 7.48 -2.53 -9.27
CA ALA A 32 8.81 -2.07 -8.88
C ALA A 32 9.03 -2.07 -7.37
N LEU A 33 7.93 -2.05 -6.59
CA LEU A 33 8.01 -2.11 -5.14
C LEU A 33 8.10 -3.56 -4.68
N GLY A 34 8.94 -3.81 -3.69
CA GLY A 34 9.23 -5.18 -3.26
C GLY A 34 8.30 -5.74 -2.19
N GLY A 35 7.24 -5.05 -1.84
CA GLY A 35 6.32 -5.52 -0.82
C GLY A 35 5.31 -6.52 -1.34
N LYS A 36 4.48 -7.02 -0.43
CA LYS A 36 3.46 -8.02 -0.77
C LYS A 36 2.09 -7.59 -0.27
N VAL A 37 1.10 -7.84 -1.10
CA VAL A 37 -0.29 -7.65 -0.73
C VAL A 37 -0.84 -8.97 -0.19
N LYS A 38 -1.46 -8.90 0.98
CA LYS A 38 -2.11 -10.04 1.59
C LYS A 38 -3.61 -9.83 1.61
N GLU A 39 -4.35 -10.88 1.32
CA GLU A 39 -5.80 -10.85 1.37
C GLU A 39 -6.29 -11.73 2.50
N ASP A 40 -7.17 -11.17 3.34
CA ASP A 40 -7.82 -11.93 4.38
C ASP A 40 -9.09 -12.56 3.82
N GLU A 41 -9.14 -13.88 3.78
CA GLU A 41 -10.26 -14.61 3.18
C GLU A 41 -11.57 -14.41 3.94
N ASP A 42 -11.49 -14.21 5.25
CA ASP A 42 -12.69 -14.11 6.07
C ASP A 42 -13.35 -12.74 5.98
N ASP A 43 -12.55 -11.68 5.92
CA ASP A 43 -13.06 -10.31 6.03
C ASP A 43 -12.94 -9.52 4.74
N CYS A 44 -12.44 -10.11 3.66
CA CYS A 44 -12.16 -9.42 2.41
C CYS A 44 -11.22 -8.22 2.59
N ALA A 45 -10.49 -8.21 3.69
CA ALA A 45 -9.55 -7.15 3.97
C ALA A 45 -8.25 -7.38 3.20
N LEU A 46 -7.66 -6.31 2.72
CA LEU A 46 -6.36 -6.35 2.07
C LEU A 46 -5.35 -5.58 2.89
N SER A 47 -4.13 -6.06 2.89
CA SER A 47 -3.03 -5.36 3.54
C SER A 47 -1.77 -5.45 2.68
N TYR A 48 -0.98 -4.40 2.73
CA TYR A 48 0.31 -4.35 2.04
C TYR A 48 1.38 -3.96 3.04
N THR A 49 2.48 -4.69 3.04
CA THR A 49 3.60 -4.43 3.95
C THR A 49 4.91 -4.41 3.16
N GLN A 50 5.69 -3.39 3.39
CA GLN A 50 7.00 -3.22 2.79
C GLN A 50 7.96 -2.72 3.86
N LYS A 51 9.16 -3.26 3.88
CA LYS A 51 10.20 -2.81 4.81
C LYS A 51 11.25 -1.98 4.08
N GLY A 52 11.72 -0.93 4.70
CA GLY A 52 12.76 -0.07 4.17
C GLY A 52 13.48 0.67 5.29
N LYS A 53 14.42 1.51 4.93
CA LYS A 53 15.22 2.27 5.91
C LYS A 53 14.93 3.77 5.89
N GLY A 54 14.07 4.22 4.97
CA GLY A 54 13.71 5.63 4.87
C GLY A 54 12.63 6.01 5.86
N GLY A 55 11.58 6.64 5.38
CA GLY A 55 10.48 7.05 6.23
C GLY A 55 9.49 5.94 6.53
N ASN A 56 8.46 6.29 7.26
CA ASN A 56 7.34 5.39 7.54
C ASN A 56 6.07 5.95 6.93
N LEU A 57 5.32 5.09 6.26
CA LEU A 57 4.02 5.45 5.70
C LEU A 57 2.99 4.45 6.20
N VAL A 58 1.95 4.94 6.87
CA VAL A 58 0.88 4.09 7.36
C VAL A 58 -0.43 4.63 6.78
N ILE A 59 -1.17 3.76 6.10
CA ILE A 59 -2.46 4.10 5.51
C ILE A 59 -3.48 3.11 6.04
N GLN A 60 -4.55 3.63 6.61
CA GLN A 60 -5.66 2.83 7.08
C GLN A 60 -6.95 3.40 6.52
N THR A 61 -7.76 2.57 5.90
CA THR A 61 -9.04 2.99 5.36
C THR A 61 -10.07 1.88 5.56
N ASP A 62 -11.31 2.27 5.84
CA ASP A 62 -12.40 1.31 5.99
C ASP A 62 -12.90 0.86 4.62
N SER A 63 -13.02 1.77 3.69
CA SER A 63 -13.41 1.44 2.32
C SER A 63 -12.79 2.46 1.37
N GLY A 64 -12.28 1.96 0.27
CA GLY A 64 -11.62 2.80 -0.72
C GLY A 64 -10.43 2.08 -1.31
N ASP A 65 -9.98 2.56 -2.43
CA ASP A 65 -8.84 1.98 -3.14
C ASP A 65 -7.57 2.74 -2.78
N VAL A 66 -6.48 2.00 -2.64
CA VAL A 66 -5.17 2.57 -2.39
C VAL A 66 -4.26 2.18 -3.54
N SER A 67 -3.61 3.16 -4.15
CA SER A 67 -2.70 2.92 -5.27
C SER A 67 -1.34 3.53 -4.98
N LEU A 68 -0.30 2.76 -5.24
CA LEU A 68 1.09 3.22 -5.16
C LEU A 68 1.72 3.05 -6.54
N ASP A 69 2.07 4.15 -7.16
CA ASP A 69 2.70 4.13 -8.48
C ASP A 69 4.13 4.65 -8.41
N CYS A 70 5.01 4.03 -9.18
CA CYS A 70 6.39 4.48 -9.34
C CYS A 70 6.57 5.12 -10.72
N ARG A 71 7.33 6.19 -10.73
CA ARG A 71 7.68 6.87 -11.98
C ARG A 71 8.96 6.31 -12.57
#